data_dfa3c7c4ff7ada9f5557683df9b05af3
#
_entry.id   dfa3c7c4ff7ada9f5557683df9b05af3
#
_cell.length_a   1.000
_cell.length_b   1.000
_cell.length_c   1.000
_cell.angle_alpha   90.00
_cell.angle_beta   90.00
_cell.angle_gamma   90.00
#
_symmetry.space_group_name_H-M   'P 1'
#
loop_
_entity.id
_entity.type
_entity.pdbx_description
1 polymer ?
#
loop_
_entity_poly.entity_id
_entity_poly.type
_entity_poly.pdbx_seq_one_letter_code
_entity_poly.pdbx_strand_id
1 'polypeptide(L)'
;MTNTLHRQGSEEDLKGDYVIFVSLARGITRDGSAPKIHEFLRICQKYGPVNIGSSKWGSVLQEDVEFDDLISNLKDGATSGAVFTDLDTLKEVIAELIEADLGISINVSGLLEGVQECCRAGGTERHSVEQSLGFWGASDLLPERDVLTINSLCGHGLVSFNLIHKMIEYVKMRRLTPAEAAKIMGRCCECGVFNTARAEKLLEKVLLEP
;
A
#
# COMPACT_ATOMS: atom_id res chain seq x y z
N MET A 1 4.68 10.73 -9.83
CA MET A 1 4.40 10.07 -8.56
C MET A 1 5.71 10.01 -7.81
N THR A 2 5.70 10.45 -6.60
CA THR A 2 6.82 10.20 -5.71
C THR A 2 6.68 8.78 -5.17
N ASN A 3 7.72 7.95 -5.25
CA ASN A 3 7.74 6.63 -4.62
C ASN A 3 7.87 6.78 -3.11
N THR A 4 6.97 7.55 -2.51
CA THR A 4 7.08 8.01 -1.12
C THR A 4 6.33 7.13 -0.14
N LEU A 5 6.24 5.84 -0.40
CA LEU A 5 5.65 4.89 0.54
C LEU A 5 6.63 4.55 1.67
N HIS A 6 7.11 5.58 2.36
CA HIS A 6 8.03 5.45 3.48
C HIS A 6 7.29 4.96 4.72
N ARG A 7 7.03 3.65 4.75
CA ARG A 7 6.40 2.99 5.89
C ARG A 7 7.24 3.18 7.16
N GLN A 8 6.59 3.56 8.24
CA GLN A 8 7.20 3.68 9.56
C GLN A 8 6.80 2.50 10.45
N GLY A 9 7.70 2.08 11.34
CA GLY A 9 7.46 1.00 12.28
C GLY A 9 8.72 0.23 12.62
N SER A 10 8.59 -0.74 13.52
CA SER A 10 9.64 -1.73 13.79
C SER A 10 9.77 -2.71 12.63
N GLU A 11 10.89 -3.43 12.53
CA GLU A 11 11.05 -4.50 11.55
C GLU A 11 9.92 -5.52 11.64
N GLU A 12 9.52 -5.89 12.86
CA GLU A 12 8.43 -6.86 13.09
C GLU A 12 7.08 -6.33 12.56
N ASP A 13 6.79 -5.04 12.73
CA ASP A 13 5.58 -4.44 12.19
C ASP A 13 5.60 -4.38 10.66
N LEU A 14 6.78 -4.26 10.06
CA LEU A 14 6.95 -4.14 8.61
C LEU A 14 6.92 -5.50 7.88
N LYS A 15 7.08 -6.62 8.57
CA LYS A 15 6.97 -7.98 7.99
C LYS A 15 5.59 -8.30 7.42
N GLY A 16 4.57 -7.57 7.84
CA GLY A 16 3.20 -7.70 7.33
C GLY A 16 2.75 -6.55 6.43
N ASP A 17 3.68 -5.84 5.75
CA ASP A 17 3.33 -4.65 4.98
C ASP A 17 4.11 -4.56 3.66
N TYR A 18 3.57 -5.19 2.64
CA TYR A 18 4.14 -5.23 1.31
C TYR A 18 3.20 -4.54 0.32
N VAL A 19 3.65 -3.45 -0.28
CA VAL A 19 2.90 -2.74 -1.32
C VAL A 19 3.55 -2.99 -2.66
N ILE A 20 2.77 -3.49 -3.61
CA ILE A 20 3.20 -3.62 -5.00
C ILE A 20 2.46 -2.60 -5.87
N PHE A 21 3.16 -1.90 -6.74
CA PHE A 21 2.56 -0.85 -7.56
C PHE A 21 3.29 -0.64 -8.89
N VAL A 22 2.58 -0.09 -9.85
CA VAL A 22 3.14 0.21 -11.17
C VAL A 22 3.69 1.63 -11.23
N SER A 23 4.83 1.80 -11.90
CA SER A 23 5.40 3.08 -12.28
C SER A 23 5.52 3.18 -13.79
N LEU A 24 5.05 4.30 -14.33
CA LEU A 24 5.00 4.53 -15.77
C LEU A 24 5.90 5.71 -16.14
N ALA A 25 6.79 5.50 -17.08
CA ALA A 25 7.67 6.53 -17.62
C ALA A 25 6.93 7.30 -18.72
N ARG A 26 6.86 8.63 -18.57
CA ARG A 26 6.26 9.52 -19.57
C ARG A 26 7.02 9.43 -20.90
N GLY A 27 6.28 9.25 -21.98
CA GLY A 27 6.85 9.12 -23.33
C GLY A 27 7.50 7.76 -23.65
N ILE A 28 7.45 6.79 -22.69
CA ILE A 28 8.04 5.46 -22.88
C ILE A 28 6.98 4.36 -22.64
N THR A 29 6.42 4.29 -21.40
CA THR A 29 5.50 3.22 -21.03
C THR A 29 4.12 3.70 -20.62
N ARG A 30 3.87 5.03 -20.64
CA ARG A 30 2.60 5.61 -20.18
C ARG A 30 1.48 5.43 -21.20
N ASP A 31 1.77 5.67 -22.47
CA ASP A 31 0.78 5.57 -23.54
C ASP A 31 0.56 4.08 -23.87
N GLY A 32 -0.71 3.65 -23.95
CA GLY A 32 -1.07 2.24 -24.07
C GLY A 32 -0.89 1.41 -22.81
N SER A 33 -0.77 2.04 -21.62
CA SER A 33 -0.57 1.33 -20.37
C SER A 33 -1.84 0.75 -19.74
N ALA A 34 -3.02 1.23 -20.12
CA ALA A 34 -4.28 0.79 -19.50
C ALA A 34 -4.47 -0.75 -19.51
N PRO A 35 -4.30 -1.47 -20.65
CA PRO A 35 -4.45 -2.93 -20.65
C PRO A 35 -3.38 -3.65 -19.81
N LYS A 36 -2.17 -3.07 -19.69
CA LYS A 36 -1.09 -3.62 -18.87
C LYS A 36 -1.38 -3.45 -17.37
N ILE A 37 -1.91 -2.30 -16.99
CA ILE A 37 -2.35 -2.03 -15.61
C ILE A 37 -3.53 -2.92 -15.24
N HIS A 38 -4.45 -3.13 -16.17
CA HIS A 38 -5.57 -4.03 -16.01
C HIS A 38 -5.10 -5.46 -15.69
N GLU A 39 -4.13 -5.98 -16.46
CA GLU A 39 -3.57 -7.31 -16.21
C GLU A 39 -2.80 -7.37 -14.88
N PHE A 40 -2.00 -6.35 -14.58
CA PHE A 40 -1.35 -6.21 -13.27
C PHE A 40 -2.33 -6.33 -12.11
N LEU A 41 -3.44 -5.57 -12.16
CA LEU A 41 -4.45 -5.60 -11.10
C LEU A 41 -5.19 -6.95 -11.03
N ARG A 42 -5.45 -7.60 -12.17
CA ARG A 42 -6.06 -8.94 -12.21
C ARG A 42 -5.16 -9.99 -11.58
N ILE A 43 -3.86 -9.95 -11.87
CA ILE A 43 -2.89 -10.84 -11.23
C ILE A 43 -2.89 -10.59 -9.71
N CYS A 44 -2.77 -9.34 -9.27
CA CYS A 44 -2.81 -9.03 -7.84
C CYS A 44 -4.10 -9.52 -7.16
N GLN A 45 -5.26 -9.33 -7.79
CA GLN A 45 -6.57 -9.71 -7.24
C GLN A 45 -6.70 -11.22 -6.97
N LYS A 46 -6.09 -12.08 -7.79
CA LYS A 46 -6.12 -13.54 -7.57
C LYS A 46 -5.58 -13.96 -6.20
N TYR A 47 -4.64 -13.20 -5.67
CA TYR A 47 -3.94 -13.50 -4.41
C TYR A 47 -4.52 -12.81 -3.19
N GLY A 48 -5.73 -12.22 -3.29
CA GLY A 48 -6.48 -11.69 -2.17
C GLY A 48 -5.79 -10.55 -1.42
N PRO A 49 -5.43 -9.45 -2.07
CA PRO A 49 -4.82 -8.31 -1.40
C PRO A 49 -5.75 -7.70 -0.36
N VAL A 50 -5.21 -7.18 0.74
CA VAL A 50 -6.00 -6.50 1.77
C VAL A 50 -6.52 -5.13 1.32
N ASN A 51 -5.92 -4.58 0.28
CA ASN A 51 -6.40 -3.40 -0.44
C ASN A 51 -5.85 -3.40 -1.85
N ILE A 52 -6.61 -2.89 -2.79
CA ILE A 52 -6.24 -2.74 -4.20
C ILE A 52 -6.96 -1.53 -4.78
N GLY A 53 -6.30 -0.78 -5.66
CA GLY A 53 -6.89 0.44 -6.19
C GLY A 53 -6.10 1.12 -7.29
N SER A 54 -6.66 2.23 -7.77
CA SER A 54 -6.09 3.09 -8.78
C SER A 54 -6.37 4.55 -8.45
N SER A 55 -5.35 5.40 -8.53
CA SER A 55 -5.41 6.83 -8.16
C SER A 55 -6.47 7.66 -8.89
N LYS A 56 -7.08 7.14 -9.93
CA LYS A 56 -8.14 7.84 -10.69
C LYS A 56 -9.54 7.33 -10.40
N TRP A 57 -9.64 6.18 -9.74
CA TRP A 57 -10.91 5.50 -9.53
C TRP A 57 -11.17 5.15 -8.07
N GLY A 58 -10.16 5.25 -7.24
CA GLY A 58 -10.25 4.89 -5.84
C GLY A 58 -9.78 3.47 -5.54
N SER A 59 -10.13 2.97 -4.37
CA SER A 59 -9.79 1.62 -3.90
C SER A 59 -11.05 0.85 -3.52
N VAL A 60 -10.95 -0.47 -3.49
CA VAL A 60 -12.06 -1.38 -3.09
C VAL A 60 -12.54 -1.19 -1.65
N LEU A 61 -11.88 -0.33 -0.86
CA LEU A 61 -12.33 0.05 0.47
C LEU A 61 -13.39 1.16 0.46
N GLN A 62 -13.54 1.87 -0.65
CA GLN A 62 -14.57 2.91 -0.83
C GLN A 62 -15.92 2.25 -1.13
N GLU A 63 -17.01 2.85 -0.66
CA GLU A 63 -18.34 2.24 -0.68
C GLU A 63 -18.88 1.95 -2.09
N ASP A 64 -18.51 2.79 -3.05
CA ASP A 64 -19.04 2.74 -4.42
C ASP A 64 -18.00 2.23 -5.44
N VAL A 65 -16.94 1.55 -5.00
CA VAL A 65 -15.87 1.06 -5.87
C VAL A 65 -15.80 -0.46 -5.84
N GLU A 66 -16.35 -1.06 -6.88
CA GLU A 66 -16.18 -2.49 -7.15
C GLU A 66 -14.93 -2.72 -7.99
N PHE A 67 -14.28 -3.89 -7.81
CA PHE A 67 -13.06 -4.20 -8.56
C PHE A 67 -13.28 -4.21 -10.08
N ASP A 68 -14.39 -4.76 -10.55
CA ASP A 68 -14.69 -4.82 -11.98
C ASP A 68 -14.95 -3.44 -12.58
N ASP A 69 -15.55 -2.53 -11.83
CA ASP A 69 -15.73 -1.13 -12.26
C ASP A 69 -14.37 -0.40 -12.32
N LEU A 70 -13.52 -0.63 -11.33
CA LEU A 70 -12.18 -0.06 -11.28
C LEU A 70 -11.38 -0.46 -12.53
N ILE A 71 -11.33 -1.75 -12.87
CA ILE A 71 -10.55 -2.22 -14.02
C ILE A 71 -11.18 -1.83 -15.36
N SER A 72 -12.51 -1.77 -15.47
CA SER A 72 -13.20 -1.40 -16.71
C SER A 72 -13.01 0.07 -17.09
N ASN A 73 -12.71 0.90 -16.11
CA ASN A 73 -12.54 2.35 -16.28
C ASN A 73 -11.08 2.81 -16.27
N LEU A 74 -10.12 1.90 -16.25
CA LEU A 74 -8.70 2.25 -16.26
C LEU A 74 -8.33 3.05 -17.51
N LYS A 75 -7.48 4.04 -17.30
CA LYS A 75 -6.93 4.91 -18.36
C LYS A 75 -5.42 4.88 -18.33
N ASP A 76 -4.82 5.17 -19.47
CA ASP A 76 -3.38 5.31 -19.58
C ASP A 76 -2.82 6.27 -18.52
N GLY A 77 -1.70 5.90 -17.95
CA GLY A 77 -1.02 6.67 -16.93
C GLY A 77 -1.67 6.62 -15.54
N ALA A 78 -2.61 5.71 -15.28
CA ALA A 78 -3.14 5.49 -13.96
C ALA A 78 -2.05 4.88 -13.05
N THR A 79 -1.98 5.36 -11.81
CA THR A 79 -1.18 4.75 -10.77
C THR A 79 -2.04 3.73 -10.05
N SER A 80 -1.59 2.50 -10.00
CA SER A 80 -2.35 1.40 -9.40
C SER A 80 -1.45 0.57 -8.51
N GLY A 81 -2.00 0.04 -7.43
CA GLY A 81 -1.27 -0.77 -6.47
C GLY A 81 -2.16 -1.73 -5.71
N ALA A 82 -1.52 -2.65 -5.03
CA ALA A 82 -2.14 -3.64 -4.14
C ALA A 82 -1.27 -3.84 -2.89
N VAL A 83 -1.87 -4.35 -1.81
CA VAL A 83 -1.21 -4.57 -0.54
C VAL A 83 -1.36 -6.01 -0.08
N PHE A 84 -0.26 -6.62 0.30
CA PHE A 84 -0.19 -7.97 0.84
C PHE A 84 0.41 -7.97 2.24
N THR A 85 0.05 -8.97 3.04
CA THR A 85 0.43 -9.07 4.46
C THR A 85 1.47 -10.15 4.75
N ASP A 86 1.86 -10.91 3.75
CA ASP A 86 2.86 -11.96 3.91
C ASP A 86 3.77 -12.08 2.69
N LEU A 87 4.96 -12.63 2.95
CA LEU A 87 6.02 -12.73 1.96
C LEU A 87 5.79 -13.86 0.96
N ASP A 88 5.13 -14.93 1.37
CA ASP A 88 4.93 -16.10 0.50
C ASP A 88 3.92 -15.78 -0.59
N THR A 89 2.80 -15.15 -0.24
CA THR A 89 1.87 -14.59 -1.22
C THR A 89 2.54 -13.59 -2.15
N LEU A 90 3.40 -12.70 -1.62
CA LEU A 90 4.13 -11.75 -2.46
C LEU A 90 5.07 -12.44 -3.46
N LYS A 91 5.73 -13.55 -3.08
CA LYS A 91 6.58 -14.35 -3.99
C LYS A 91 5.77 -14.88 -5.17
N GLU A 92 4.59 -15.42 -4.92
CA GLU A 92 3.71 -15.95 -5.97
C GLU A 92 3.24 -14.84 -6.91
N VAL A 93 2.82 -13.70 -6.37
CA VAL A 93 2.42 -12.52 -7.17
C VAL A 93 3.57 -12.04 -8.06
N ILE A 94 4.77 -11.90 -7.51
CA ILE A 94 5.95 -11.44 -8.27
C ILE A 94 6.31 -12.45 -9.35
N ALA A 95 6.27 -13.74 -9.08
CA ALA A 95 6.56 -14.77 -10.07
C ALA A 95 5.59 -14.71 -11.26
N GLU A 96 4.28 -14.59 -11.02
CA GLU A 96 3.27 -14.46 -12.07
C GLU A 96 3.44 -13.15 -12.88
N LEU A 97 3.77 -12.05 -12.20
CA LEU A 97 4.03 -10.77 -12.88
C LEU A 97 5.29 -10.78 -13.76
N ILE A 98 6.31 -11.53 -13.35
CA ILE A 98 7.52 -11.75 -14.19
C ILE A 98 7.15 -12.57 -15.42
N GLU A 99 6.39 -13.65 -15.27
CA GLU A 99 5.93 -14.48 -16.39
C GLU A 99 5.04 -13.70 -17.38
N ALA A 100 4.19 -12.80 -16.87
CA ALA A 100 3.31 -11.97 -17.70
C ALA A 100 4.05 -10.93 -18.55
N ASP A 101 5.29 -10.58 -18.22
CA ASP A 101 6.16 -9.62 -18.94
C ASP A 101 5.42 -8.39 -19.50
N LEU A 102 4.76 -7.66 -18.61
CA LEU A 102 3.86 -6.56 -18.98
C LEU A 102 4.57 -5.37 -19.62
N GLY A 103 5.90 -5.32 -19.60
CA GLY A 103 6.70 -4.23 -20.16
C GLY A 103 6.44 -2.87 -19.47
N ILE A 104 6.09 -2.88 -18.18
CA ILE A 104 5.97 -1.71 -17.31
C ILE A 104 6.79 -1.93 -16.05
N SER A 105 7.21 -0.84 -15.40
CA SER A 105 7.98 -0.94 -14.17
C SER A 105 7.07 -1.30 -12.99
N ILE A 106 7.42 -2.38 -12.30
CA ILE A 106 6.75 -2.84 -11.08
C ILE A 106 7.68 -2.56 -9.90
N ASN A 107 7.15 -1.97 -8.86
CA ASN A 107 7.88 -1.58 -7.67
C ASN A 107 7.26 -2.26 -6.45
N VAL A 108 8.09 -2.62 -5.49
CA VAL A 108 7.66 -3.19 -4.22
C VAL A 108 8.20 -2.34 -3.08
N SER A 109 7.32 -1.89 -2.21
CA SER A 109 7.66 -1.28 -0.93
C SER A 109 7.52 -2.33 0.17
N GLY A 110 8.60 -2.60 0.90
CA GLY A 110 8.68 -3.60 1.95
C GLY A 110 10.08 -3.73 2.50
N LEU A 111 10.32 -4.69 3.37
CA LEU A 111 11.66 -5.01 3.88
C LEU A 111 12.56 -5.50 2.74
N LEU A 112 13.73 -4.89 2.61
CA LEU A 112 14.63 -5.11 1.46
C LEU A 112 15.06 -6.56 1.30
N GLU A 113 15.35 -7.26 2.39
CA GLU A 113 15.75 -8.67 2.39
C GLU A 113 14.62 -9.55 1.84
N GLY A 114 13.38 -9.35 2.32
CA GLY A 114 12.22 -10.10 1.85
C GLY A 114 11.93 -9.85 0.38
N VAL A 115 11.97 -8.60 -0.08
CA VAL A 115 11.77 -8.27 -1.49
C VAL A 115 12.88 -8.87 -2.38
N GLN A 116 14.14 -8.87 -1.91
CA GLN A 116 15.24 -9.52 -2.62
C GLN A 116 15.04 -11.04 -2.75
N GLU A 117 14.50 -11.68 -1.70
CA GLU A 117 14.15 -13.10 -1.73
C GLU A 117 13.06 -13.39 -2.77
N CYS A 118 12.02 -12.55 -2.84
CA CYS A 118 10.97 -12.67 -3.86
C CYS A 118 11.53 -12.55 -5.28
N CYS A 119 12.41 -11.58 -5.54
CA CYS A 119 13.05 -11.41 -6.84
C CYS A 119 13.86 -12.66 -7.24
N ARG A 120 14.67 -13.20 -6.33
CA ARG A 120 15.47 -14.41 -6.58
C ARG A 120 14.59 -15.63 -6.86
N ALA A 121 13.51 -15.80 -6.11
CA ALA A 121 12.55 -16.89 -6.32
C ALA A 121 11.89 -16.81 -7.69
N GLY A 122 11.60 -15.61 -8.19
CA GLY A 122 11.09 -15.37 -9.54
C GLY A 122 12.15 -15.35 -10.64
N GLY A 123 13.41 -15.65 -10.34
CA GLY A 123 14.50 -15.70 -11.33
C GLY A 123 14.96 -14.34 -11.85
N THR A 124 14.72 -13.26 -11.09
CA THR A 124 15.13 -11.90 -11.46
C THR A 124 15.91 -11.22 -10.34
N GLU A 125 16.42 -10.05 -10.62
CA GLU A 125 17.06 -9.18 -9.64
C GLU A 125 16.42 -7.78 -9.65
N ARG A 126 16.41 -7.13 -8.47
CA ARG A 126 16.01 -5.73 -8.41
C ARG A 126 17.07 -4.85 -9.09
N HIS A 127 16.64 -3.96 -9.98
CA HIS A 127 17.58 -3.07 -10.70
C HIS A 127 17.88 -1.77 -9.94
N SER A 128 17.05 -1.39 -8.96
CA SER A 128 17.22 -0.18 -8.16
C SER A 128 16.57 -0.31 -6.80
N VAL A 129 17.06 0.46 -5.85
CA VAL A 129 16.54 0.53 -4.48
C VAL A 129 16.42 1.99 -4.07
N GLU A 130 15.28 2.35 -3.51
CA GLU A 130 15.06 3.62 -2.85
C GLU A 130 14.83 3.38 -1.36
N GLN A 131 15.51 4.15 -0.51
CA GLN A 131 15.40 4.03 0.95
C GLN A 131 14.94 5.34 1.56
N SER A 132 14.10 5.25 2.59
CA SER A 132 13.78 6.40 3.40
C SER A 132 14.95 6.79 4.29
N LEU A 133 15.27 8.07 4.31
CA LEU A 133 16.26 8.65 5.23
C LEU A 133 15.63 9.09 6.56
N GLY A 134 14.34 8.82 6.79
CA GLY A 134 13.61 9.25 7.97
C GLY A 134 13.11 10.70 7.88
N PHE A 135 12.76 11.26 9.05
CA PHE A 135 12.27 12.62 9.18
C PHE A 135 13.38 13.56 9.64
N TRP A 136 13.44 14.73 9.03
CA TRP A 136 14.46 15.74 9.27
C TRP A 136 13.83 17.12 9.50
N GLY A 137 14.51 18.00 10.19
CA GLY A 137 14.05 19.36 10.45
C GLY A 137 13.32 19.49 11.77
N ALA A 138 12.21 20.22 11.80
CA ALA A 138 11.43 20.49 13.01
C ALA A 138 10.58 19.26 13.44
N SER A 139 11.26 18.17 13.81
CA SER A 139 10.63 16.90 14.19
C SER A 139 9.70 17.02 15.42
N ASP A 140 9.92 18.03 16.26
CA ASP A 140 9.09 18.31 17.44
C ASP A 140 7.65 18.78 17.07
N LEU A 141 7.44 19.17 15.81
CA LEU A 141 6.13 19.51 15.27
C LEU A 141 5.36 18.30 14.71
N LEU A 142 5.99 17.15 14.63
CA LEU A 142 5.35 15.92 14.18
C LEU A 142 4.42 15.37 15.29
N PRO A 143 3.34 14.67 14.92
CA PRO A 143 2.49 14.01 15.90
C PRO A 143 3.22 12.84 16.58
N GLU A 144 2.58 12.28 17.60
CA GLU A 144 3.06 11.10 18.30
C GLU A 144 3.36 9.96 17.33
N ARG A 145 4.29 9.09 17.72
CA ARG A 145 4.82 8.01 16.90
C ARG A 145 3.73 7.11 16.30
N ASP A 146 2.70 6.76 17.06
CA ASP A 146 1.63 5.88 16.61
C ASP A 146 0.81 6.52 15.50
N VAL A 147 0.46 7.80 15.67
CA VAL A 147 -0.25 8.60 14.67
C VAL A 147 0.58 8.68 13.38
N LEU A 148 1.88 8.96 13.51
CA LEU A 148 2.78 9.04 12.37
C LEU A 148 2.94 7.69 11.66
N THR A 149 3.04 6.61 12.43
CA THR A 149 3.13 5.24 11.88
C THR A 149 1.89 4.89 11.07
N ILE A 150 0.68 5.15 11.60
CA ILE A 150 -0.58 4.92 10.88
C ILE A 150 -0.70 5.83 9.65
N ASN A 151 -0.33 7.12 9.76
CA ASN A 151 -0.34 8.06 8.64
C ASN A 151 0.52 7.57 7.48
N SER A 152 1.68 6.99 7.78
CA SER A 152 2.61 6.48 6.76
C SER A 152 2.04 5.33 5.92
N LEU A 153 0.96 4.67 6.36
CA LEU A 153 0.30 3.60 5.61
C LEU A 153 -0.37 4.10 4.31
N CYS A 154 -0.68 5.38 4.20
CA CYS A 154 -1.14 5.98 2.95
C CYS A 154 0.01 6.39 2.02
N GLY A 155 1.16 6.82 2.55
CA GLY A 155 2.30 7.33 1.77
C GLY A 155 2.08 8.70 1.12
N HIS A 156 0.85 9.14 0.90
CA HIS A 156 0.48 10.44 0.33
C HIS A 156 -0.07 11.42 1.37
N GLY A 157 -0.22 10.99 2.62
CA GLY A 157 -0.75 11.82 3.69
C GLY A 157 -2.26 12.14 3.57
N LEU A 158 -3.03 11.38 2.79
CA LEU A 158 -4.48 11.56 2.64
C LEU A 158 -5.25 11.20 3.92
N VAL A 159 -4.69 10.32 4.74
CA VAL A 159 -5.23 10.02 6.08
C VAL A 159 -4.68 11.06 7.04
N SER A 160 -5.46 12.08 7.35
CA SER A 160 -5.00 13.19 8.19
C SER A 160 -4.71 12.76 9.64
N PHE A 161 -3.79 13.45 10.29
CA PHE A 161 -3.49 13.20 11.70
C PHE A 161 -4.73 13.34 12.59
N ASN A 162 -5.59 14.33 12.32
CA ASN A 162 -6.83 14.52 13.08
C ASN A 162 -7.79 13.34 12.94
N LEU A 163 -7.89 12.74 11.75
CA LEU A 163 -8.70 11.54 11.56
C LEU A 163 -8.12 10.37 12.35
N ILE A 164 -6.79 10.19 12.32
CA ILE A 164 -6.12 9.11 13.05
C ILE A 164 -6.35 9.27 14.56
N HIS A 165 -6.14 10.47 15.12
CA HIS A 165 -6.43 10.75 16.52
C HIS A 165 -7.88 10.40 16.87
N LYS A 166 -8.84 10.79 16.03
CA LYS A 166 -10.25 10.48 16.24
C LYS A 166 -10.53 8.98 16.22
N MET A 167 -9.89 8.23 15.32
CA MET A 167 -10.05 6.78 15.28
C MET A 167 -9.45 6.10 16.49
N ILE A 168 -8.28 6.52 16.94
CA ILE A 168 -7.66 6.06 18.20
C ILE A 168 -8.58 6.32 19.38
N GLU A 169 -9.12 7.54 19.50
CA GLU A 169 -10.07 7.91 20.57
C GLU A 169 -11.32 6.99 20.55
N TYR A 170 -11.92 6.78 19.38
CA TYR A 170 -13.12 5.95 19.26
C TYR A 170 -12.85 4.48 19.59
N VAL A 171 -11.68 3.96 19.23
CA VAL A 171 -11.25 2.61 19.59
C VAL A 171 -11.05 2.52 21.12
N LYS A 172 -10.35 3.48 21.75
CA LYS A 172 -10.18 3.53 23.21
C LYS A 172 -11.51 3.64 23.96
N MET A 173 -12.47 4.37 23.41
CA MET A 173 -13.84 4.48 23.96
C MET A 173 -14.74 3.27 23.64
N ARG A 174 -14.23 2.26 22.90
CA ARG A 174 -14.99 1.10 22.41
C ARG A 174 -16.23 1.47 21.58
N ARG A 175 -16.17 2.60 20.86
CA ARG A 175 -17.19 3.04 19.90
C ARG A 175 -17.01 2.41 18.53
N LEU A 176 -15.78 2.06 18.19
CA LEU A 176 -15.37 1.33 17.00
C LEU A 176 -14.43 0.21 17.40
N THR A 177 -14.47 -0.87 16.64
CA THR A 177 -13.42 -1.88 16.67
C THR A 177 -12.18 -1.38 15.92
N PRO A 178 -10.97 -1.90 16.20
CA PRO A 178 -9.77 -1.60 15.43
C PRO A 178 -9.95 -1.83 13.91
N ALA A 179 -10.63 -2.90 13.52
CA ALA A 179 -10.93 -3.23 12.12
C ALA A 179 -11.83 -2.18 11.44
N GLU A 180 -12.89 -1.72 12.09
CA GLU A 180 -13.78 -0.67 11.58
C GLU A 180 -13.03 0.65 11.42
N ALA A 181 -12.24 1.04 12.41
CA ALA A 181 -11.43 2.25 12.37
C ALA A 181 -10.37 2.19 11.24
N ALA A 182 -9.69 1.05 11.08
CA ALA A 182 -8.74 0.82 9.99
C ALA A 182 -9.41 0.94 8.61
N LYS A 183 -10.61 0.38 8.44
CA LYS A 183 -11.40 0.47 7.21
C LYS A 183 -11.82 1.92 6.90
N ILE A 184 -12.27 2.68 7.89
CA ILE A 184 -12.62 4.10 7.73
C ILE A 184 -11.40 4.90 7.24
N MET A 185 -10.24 4.71 7.84
CA MET A 185 -9.01 5.39 7.42
C MET A 185 -8.58 4.95 6.02
N GLY A 186 -8.70 3.66 5.70
CA GLY A 186 -8.35 3.10 4.40
C GLY A 186 -9.14 3.71 3.23
N ARG A 187 -10.39 4.11 3.46
CA ARG A 187 -11.24 4.78 2.45
C ARG A 187 -10.68 6.12 1.96
N CYS A 188 -9.81 6.76 2.73
CA CYS A 188 -9.13 7.99 2.30
C CYS A 188 -8.00 7.73 1.29
N CYS A 189 -7.59 6.48 1.11
CA CYS A 189 -6.48 6.11 0.23
C CYS A 189 -6.98 5.71 -1.15
N GLU A 190 -6.90 6.61 -2.12
CA GLU A 190 -7.41 6.40 -3.48
C GLU A 190 -6.62 5.35 -4.27
N CYS A 191 -5.32 5.22 -4.04
CA CYS A 191 -4.46 4.35 -4.85
C CYS A 191 -4.38 2.89 -4.37
N GLY A 192 -5.14 2.51 -3.34
CA GLY A 192 -5.22 1.14 -2.87
C GLY A 192 -4.02 0.64 -2.07
N VAL A 193 -3.20 1.53 -1.52
CA VAL A 193 -1.95 1.15 -0.82
C VAL A 193 -2.03 1.21 0.71
N PHE A 194 -3.16 1.61 1.29
CA PHE A 194 -3.34 1.62 2.74
C PHE A 194 -3.56 0.18 3.25
N ASN A 195 -2.66 -0.29 4.11
CA ASN A 195 -2.73 -1.62 4.71
C ASN A 195 -3.68 -1.61 5.91
N THR A 196 -4.93 -2.06 5.71
CA THR A 196 -5.95 -2.11 6.77
C THR A 196 -5.62 -3.14 7.84
N ALA A 197 -5.06 -4.28 7.47
CA ALA A 197 -4.70 -5.32 8.45
C ALA A 197 -3.57 -4.86 9.38
N ARG A 198 -2.60 -4.11 8.87
CA ARG A 198 -1.56 -3.51 9.70
C ARG A 198 -2.11 -2.36 10.56
N ALA A 199 -2.99 -1.51 10.01
CA ALA A 199 -3.64 -0.45 10.77
C ALA A 199 -4.45 -1.01 11.95
N GLU A 200 -5.16 -2.12 11.76
CA GLU A 200 -5.88 -2.85 12.81
C GLU A 200 -4.93 -3.28 13.94
N LYS A 201 -3.83 -3.97 13.60
CA LYS A 201 -2.82 -4.39 14.59
C LYS A 201 -2.20 -3.21 15.36
N LEU A 202 -1.95 -2.08 14.69
CA LEU A 202 -1.43 -0.88 15.34
C LEU A 202 -2.45 -0.29 16.32
N LEU A 203 -3.74 -0.27 15.96
CA LEU A 203 -4.81 0.18 16.83
C LEU A 203 -5.05 -0.76 18.03
N GLU A 204 -4.87 -2.08 17.83
CA GLU A 204 -4.91 -3.06 18.94
C GLU A 204 -3.78 -2.82 19.95
N LYS A 205 -2.57 -2.50 19.49
CA LYS A 205 -1.45 -2.15 20.38
C LYS A 205 -1.76 -0.92 21.23
N VAL A 206 -2.38 0.11 20.64
CA VAL A 206 -2.80 1.33 21.35
C VAL A 206 -3.81 1.04 22.47
N LEU A 207 -4.61 -0.04 22.37
CA LEU A 207 -5.52 -0.47 23.44
C LEU A 207 -4.79 -1.12 24.62
N LEU A 208 -3.59 -1.67 24.38
CA LEU A 208 -2.80 -2.35 25.40
C LEU A 208 -1.87 -1.39 26.18
N GLU A 209 -1.64 -0.21 25.63
CA GLU A 209 -0.87 0.84 26.28
C GLU A 209 -1.78 1.68 27.19
N PRO A 210 -1.38 1.88 28.47
CA PRO A 210 -2.19 2.60 29.45
C PRO A 210 -2.30 4.11 29.16
#